data_5614213e3812597b83bce89a2eb4e680
#
_entry.id   5614213e3812597b83bce89a2eb4e680
#
_cell.length_a   1.000
_cell.length_b   1.000
_cell.length_c   1.000
_cell.angle_alpha   90.00
_cell.angle_beta   90.00
_cell.angle_gamma   90.00
#
_symmetry.space_group_name_H-M   'P 1'
#
loop_
_entity.id
_entity.type
_entity.pdbx_description
1 polymer ?
#
loop_
_entity_poly.entity_id
_entity_poly.type
_entity_poly.pdbx_seq_one_letter_code
_entity_poly.pdbx_strand_id
1 'polypeptide(L)'
;MTPLELMRFFTGFGVRKFNHNKVKGQNWVDSVIYKTEITPLMEKLEGEAWIGAYIGNWDAKGHRLSLKLKYYPDEEHRVYNAIPLFNTVNYLEQAGQPYPIFMRNDSLTVRFTLKEPVKNARLYYLTTGHGGWGGGDEFNQKTNTIYLDGQKIISFIPWRDDCGTYRNWNPCSGNFSNGLSSSDLSRSNWCPGTVTNPEYIYLGDMEAGEHILSVQIPQGAPEGGSNSYWCISGTLIF
;
A
#
# COMPACT_ATOMS: atom_id res chain seq x y z
N MET A 1 -15.40 -0.25 12.44
CA MET A 1 -15.55 -0.18 10.96
C MET A 1 -14.14 -0.21 10.38
N THR A 2 -13.84 -1.14 9.48
CA THR A 2 -12.54 -1.23 8.81
C THR A 2 -12.42 -0.12 7.78
N PRO A 3 -11.38 0.74 7.81
CA PRO A 3 -11.20 1.76 6.79
C PRO A 3 -10.97 1.14 5.41
N LEU A 4 -11.64 1.68 4.40
CA LEU A 4 -11.40 1.34 3.01
C LEU A 4 -10.22 2.16 2.47
N GLU A 5 -9.19 1.52 1.99
CA GLU A 5 -8.06 2.20 1.36
C GLU A 5 -8.33 2.42 -0.13
N LEU A 6 -8.43 3.67 -0.54
CA LEU A 6 -8.67 4.04 -1.93
C LEU A 6 -7.37 4.13 -2.73
N MET A 7 -6.29 4.59 -2.10
CA MET A 7 -5.00 4.83 -2.76
C MET A 7 -3.87 4.75 -1.73
N ARG A 8 -2.81 4.03 -2.06
CA ARG A 8 -1.53 4.10 -1.34
C ARG A 8 -0.51 4.83 -2.19
N PHE A 9 0.12 5.84 -1.64
CA PHE A 9 1.15 6.62 -2.33
C PHE A 9 2.29 6.97 -1.38
N PHE A 10 3.44 7.26 -1.96
CA PHE A 10 4.63 7.64 -1.21
C PHE A 10 5.14 8.99 -1.69
N THR A 11 5.39 9.90 -0.77
CA THR A 11 5.91 11.23 -1.10
C THR A 11 7.28 11.15 -1.73
N GLY A 12 7.55 12.05 -2.67
CA GLY A 12 8.86 12.16 -3.28
C GLY A 12 9.92 12.65 -2.28
N PHE A 13 11.11 12.10 -2.36
CA PHE A 13 12.19 12.46 -1.45
C PHE A 13 12.79 13.82 -1.82
N GLY A 14 12.58 14.80 -0.94
CA GLY A 14 13.18 16.12 -1.02
C GLY A 14 12.53 17.08 -2.01
N VAL A 15 11.33 16.80 -2.52
CA VAL A 15 10.56 17.72 -3.36
C VAL A 15 10.42 19.08 -2.65
N ARG A 16 10.70 20.17 -3.36
CA ARG A 16 10.80 21.55 -2.90
C ARG A 16 11.94 21.83 -1.92
N LYS A 17 12.39 20.86 -1.14
CA LYS A 17 13.49 21.05 -0.18
C LYS A 17 14.85 21.06 -0.87
N PHE A 18 15.05 20.18 -1.85
CA PHE A 18 16.30 20.01 -2.58
C PHE A 18 16.21 20.32 -4.07
N ASN A 19 15.20 21.07 -4.50
CA ASN A 19 15.01 21.45 -5.91
C ASN A 19 16.13 22.37 -6.42
N HIS A 20 16.96 22.91 -5.53
CA HIS A 20 18.15 23.68 -5.88
C HIS A 20 19.33 22.81 -6.34
N ASN A 21 19.27 21.50 -6.13
CA ASN A 21 20.30 20.58 -6.61
C ASN A 21 20.34 20.63 -8.14
N LYS A 22 21.48 21.05 -8.68
CA LYS A 22 21.64 21.19 -10.12
C LYS A 22 22.14 19.89 -10.72
N VAL A 23 21.32 19.27 -11.54
CA VAL A 23 21.70 18.14 -12.39
C VAL A 23 21.49 18.58 -13.83
N LYS A 24 22.54 18.42 -14.67
CA LYS A 24 22.48 18.87 -16.08
C LYS A 24 21.30 18.22 -16.81
N GLY A 25 20.45 19.07 -17.38
CA GLY A 25 19.28 18.62 -18.15
C GLY A 25 18.07 18.21 -17.27
N GLN A 26 18.15 18.39 -15.94
CA GLN A 26 17.08 18.03 -15.01
C GLN A 26 16.29 19.26 -14.56
N ASN A 27 14.98 19.19 -14.70
CA ASN A 27 14.02 20.11 -14.07
C ASN A 27 13.27 19.39 -12.98
N TRP A 28 13.44 19.83 -11.73
CA TRP A 28 12.73 19.27 -10.60
C TRP A 28 11.29 19.77 -10.53
N VAL A 29 10.37 18.88 -10.21
CA VAL A 29 8.97 19.21 -9.99
C VAL A 29 8.74 19.78 -8.59
N ASP A 30 7.78 20.69 -8.45
CA ASP A 30 7.38 21.27 -7.15
C ASP A 30 6.25 20.48 -6.46
N SER A 31 5.65 19.55 -7.17
CA SER A 31 4.56 18.72 -6.67
C SER A 31 4.57 17.35 -7.36
N VAL A 32 3.98 16.36 -6.71
CA VAL A 32 3.80 15.03 -7.27
C VAL A 32 2.31 14.75 -7.45
N ILE A 33 1.94 14.22 -8.61
CA ILE A 33 0.57 13.84 -8.92
C ILE A 33 0.45 12.33 -8.84
N TYR A 34 -0.45 11.87 -7.98
CA TYR A 34 -0.80 10.47 -7.82
C TYR A 34 -2.15 10.20 -8.47
N LYS A 35 -2.29 9.08 -9.15
CA LYS A 35 -3.54 8.69 -9.80
C LYS A 35 -3.77 7.21 -9.59
N THR A 36 -5.00 6.84 -9.27
CA THR A 36 -5.43 5.45 -9.20
C THR A 36 -6.88 5.33 -9.69
N GLU A 37 -7.22 4.18 -10.22
CA GLU A 37 -8.59 3.82 -10.54
C GLU A 37 -9.23 3.18 -9.32
N ILE A 38 -10.44 3.65 -8.97
CA ILE A 38 -11.20 3.18 -7.81
C ILE A 38 -12.59 2.66 -8.19
N THR A 39 -12.84 2.39 -9.45
CA THR A 39 -14.12 1.88 -9.96
C THR A 39 -14.65 0.69 -9.14
N PRO A 40 -13.85 -0.33 -8.78
CA PRO A 40 -14.36 -1.45 -7.99
C PRO A 40 -14.77 -1.11 -6.55
N LEU A 41 -14.47 0.10 -6.09
CA LEU A 41 -14.75 0.57 -4.73
C LEU A 41 -15.87 1.62 -4.68
N MET A 42 -16.44 1.96 -5.83
CA MET A 42 -17.36 3.09 -5.99
C MET A 42 -18.64 2.95 -5.16
N GLU A 43 -19.17 1.74 -4.98
CA GLU A 43 -20.34 1.50 -4.13
C GLU A 43 -20.18 2.11 -2.71
N LYS A 44 -18.97 2.10 -2.17
CA LYS A 44 -18.68 2.67 -0.84
C LYS A 44 -18.56 4.20 -0.83
N LEU A 45 -18.60 4.82 -1.98
CA LEU A 45 -18.60 6.28 -2.13
C LEU A 45 -19.99 6.85 -2.50
N GLU A 46 -21.02 6.00 -2.51
CA GLU A 46 -22.38 6.43 -2.71
C GLU A 46 -22.93 7.11 -1.45
N GLY A 47 -23.73 8.17 -1.64
CA GLY A 47 -24.29 8.95 -0.55
C GLY A 47 -23.26 9.81 0.17
N GLU A 48 -23.32 9.87 1.50
CA GLU A 48 -22.40 10.64 2.32
C GLU A 48 -21.20 9.76 2.73
N ALA A 49 -20.00 10.16 2.32
CA ALA A 49 -18.78 9.46 2.65
C ALA A 49 -17.71 10.42 3.22
N TRP A 50 -16.92 9.94 4.16
CA TRP A 50 -15.76 10.66 4.68
C TRP A 50 -14.50 10.15 4.02
N ILE A 51 -13.75 11.07 3.40
CA ILE A 51 -12.45 10.74 2.79
C ILE A 51 -11.38 11.40 3.63
N GLY A 52 -10.48 10.59 4.20
CA GLY A 52 -9.29 11.04 4.92
C GLY A 52 -8.03 10.81 4.10
N ALA A 53 -7.04 11.68 4.27
CA ALA A 53 -5.70 11.45 3.77
C ALA A 53 -4.72 11.52 4.93
N TYR A 54 -3.87 10.51 5.03
CA TYR A 54 -2.82 10.42 6.03
C TYR A 54 -1.46 10.36 5.31
N ILE A 55 -0.54 11.23 5.72
CA ILE A 55 0.84 11.24 5.24
C ILE A 55 1.74 11.16 6.45
N GLY A 56 2.22 9.95 6.77
CA GLY A 56 3.30 9.74 7.73
C GLY A 56 4.59 10.29 7.14
N ASN A 57 5.20 11.26 7.77
CA ASN A 57 6.43 11.86 7.25
C ASN A 57 7.39 12.27 8.35
N TRP A 58 8.64 12.35 7.97
CA TRP A 58 9.73 12.85 8.78
C TRP A 58 9.99 14.36 8.56
N ASP A 59 9.09 15.05 7.86
CA ASP A 59 9.20 16.47 7.54
C ASP A 59 8.37 17.31 8.49
N ALA A 60 9.04 18.16 9.28
CA ALA A 60 8.42 19.07 10.25
C ALA A 60 7.46 20.09 9.62
N LYS A 61 7.56 20.34 8.31
CA LYS A 61 6.72 21.33 7.61
C LYS A 61 5.42 20.77 7.05
N GLY A 62 5.26 19.45 7.05
CA GLY A 62 4.08 18.77 6.51
C GLY A 62 3.91 18.91 5.00
N HIS A 63 2.75 18.52 4.52
CA HIS A 63 2.39 18.48 3.11
C HIS A 63 1.12 19.27 2.81
N ARG A 64 1.00 19.74 1.58
CA ARG A 64 -0.25 20.23 1.02
C ARG A 64 -0.83 19.16 0.12
N LEU A 65 -2.08 18.81 0.34
CA LEU A 65 -2.81 17.83 -0.45
C LEU A 65 -4.00 18.48 -1.15
N SER A 66 -4.22 18.11 -2.41
CA SER A 66 -5.46 18.36 -3.14
C SER A 66 -6.01 17.04 -3.64
N LEU A 67 -7.27 16.77 -3.39
CA LEU A 67 -7.96 15.58 -3.88
C LEU A 67 -8.91 15.96 -5.01
N LYS A 68 -8.91 15.17 -6.09
CA LYS A 68 -9.84 15.31 -7.20
C LYS A 68 -10.40 13.94 -7.58
N LEU A 69 -11.71 13.77 -7.45
CA LEU A 69 -12.42 12.63 -8.00
C LEU A 69 -12.86 12.97 -9.43
N LYS A 70 -12.62 12.06 -10.36
CA LYS A 70 -13.05 12.16 -11.75
C LYS A 70 -13.94 10.97 -12.07
N TYR A 71 -15.14 11.28 -12.51
CA TYR A 71 -16.11 10.30 -12.95
C TYR A 71 -16.14 10.29 -14.48
N TYR A 72 -16.16 9.12 -15.05
CA TYR A 72 -16.30 8.90 -16.49
C TYR A 72 -17.58 8.12 -16.72
N PRO A 73 -18.37 8.46 -17.75
CA PRO A 73 -19.51 7.63 -18.13
C PRO A 73 -19.05 6.21 -18.43
N ASP A 74 -19.80 5.23 -17.92
CA ASP A 74 -19.62 3.81 -18.25
C ASP A 74 -20.90 3.28 -18.87
N GLU A 75 -20.82 2.82 -20.12
CA GLU A 75 -21.97 2.25 -20.86
C GLU A 75 -22.34 0.86 -20.34
N GLU A 76 -21.39 0.14 -19.71
CA GLU A 76 -21.61 -1.22 -19.22
C GLU A 76 -22.26 -1.28 -17.84
N HIS A 77 -22.37 -0.15 -17.13
CA HIS A 77 -22.98 -0.06 -15.79
C HIS A 77 -22.51 -1.16 -14.83
N ARG A 78 -21.23 -1.41 -14.76
CA ARG A 78 -20.67 -2.42 -13.87
C ARG A 78 -20.90 -2.02 -12.42
N VAL A 79 -21.63 -2.85 -11.71
CA VAL A 79 -21.83 -2.71 -10.26
C VAL A 79 -20.87 -3.65 -9.57
N TYR A 80 -20.11 -3.12 -8.64
CA TYR A 80 -19.25 -3.90 -7.75
C TYR A 80 -19.73 -3.75 -6.32
N ASN A 81 -19.73 -4.85 -5.58
CA ASN A 81 -19.85 -4.83 -4.13
C ASN A 81 -18.46 -4.85 -3.53
N ALA A 82 -18.26 -4.11 -2.43
CA ALA A 82 -16.98 -4.01 -1.76
C ALA A 82 -17.13 -4.18 -0.25
N ILE A 83 -16.39 -5.12 0.33
CA ILE A 83 -16.36 -5.37 1.77
C ILE A 83 -14.93 -5.19 2.29
N PRO A 84 -14.60 -4.08 3.00
CA PRO A 84 -13.30 -3.93 3.62
C PRO A 84 -13.09 -4.98 4.72
N LEU A 85 -12.05 -5.80 4.57
CA LEU A 85 -11.76 -6.90 5.48
C LEU A 85 -10.73 -6.51 6.55
N PHE A 86 -9.64 -5.89 6.13
CA PHE A 86 -8.56 -5.44 7.02
C PHE A 86 -7.81 -4.25 6.46
N ASN A 87 -7.20 -3.46 7.36
CA ASN A 87 -6.31 -2.36 7.01
C ASN A 87 -5.36 -2.12 8.19
N THR A 88 -4.05 -2.29 7.98
CA THR A 88 -3.04 -2.12 9.01
C THR A 88 -2.21 -0.83 8.85
N VAL A 89 -2.46 -0.03 7.81
CA VAL A 89 -1.62 1.12 7.43
C VAL A 89 -1.46 2.14 8.56
N ASN A 90 -2.54 2.50 9.23
CA ASN A 90 -2.51 3.54 10.25
C ASN A 90 -2.05 3.06 11.65
N TYR A 91 -1.88 1.76 11.83
CA TYR A 91 -1.52 1.21 13.14
C TYR A 91 -0.02 1.04 13.33
N LEU A 92 0.73 0.97 12.26
CA LEU A 92 2.13 0.55 12.29
C LEU A 92 3.13 1.71 12.20
N GLU A 93 2.72 2.89 11.77
CA GLU A 93 3.59 4.06 11.64
C GLU A 93 3.53 5.03 12.82
N GLN A 94 2.73 4.74 13.84
CA GLN A 94 2.62 5.60 15.01
C GLN A 94 3.71 5.24 16.04
N ALA A 95 4.50 6.22 16.43
CA ALA A 95 5.50 6.06 17.46
C ALA A 95 4.88 5.52 18.77
N GLY A 96 5.50 4.50 19.36
CA GLY A 96 5.08 3.91 20.63
C GLY A 96 4.09 2.75 20.53
N GLN A 97 3.70 2.34 19.33
CA GLN A 97 2.87 1.13 19.18
C GLN A 97 3.71 -0.15 19.27
N PRO A 98 3.25 -1.16 20.02
CA PRO A 98 3.92 -2.45 20.04
C PRO A 98 3.80 -3.11 18.67
N TYR A 99 4.90 -3.21 18.00
CA TYR A 99 5.01 -3.84 16.72
C TYR A 99 5.23 -5.35 16.85
N PRO A 100 4.75 -6.15 15.98
CA PRO A 100 3.57 -6.08 15.10
C PRO A 100 2.42 -6.90 15.69
N ILE A 101 1.45 -6.24 16.29
CA ILE A 101 0.29 -6.93 16.89
C ILE A 101 -0.44 -7.81 15.84
N PHE A 102 -0.58 -7.29 14.62
CA PHE A 102 -1.36 -7.94 13.57
C PHE A 102 -0.65 -9.12 12.91
N MET A 103 0.68 -9.07 12.83
CA MET A 103 1.49 -10.09 12.14
C MET A 103 2.36 -10.88 13.14
N ARG A 104 1.94 -10.95 14.39
CA ARG A 104 2.76 -11.48 15.50
C ARG A 104 3.32 -12.87 15.28
N ASN A 105 2.65 -13.67 14.48
CA ASN A 105 3.09 -15.01 14.09
C ASN A 105 3.26 -15.10 12.56
N ASP A 106 3.76 -14.01 11.96
CA ASP A 106 3.91 -13.87 10.52
C ASP A 106 2.60 -13.97 9.73
N SER A 107 1.44 -13.84 10.39
CA SER A 107 0.14 -13.91 9.72
C SER A 107 -0.92 -13.01 10.34
N LEU A 108 -1.74 -12.43 9.48
CA LEU A 108 -2.99 -11.76 9.81
C LEU A 108 -4.16 -12.65 9.39
N THR A 109 -5.13 -12.90 10.29
CA THR A 109 -6.32 -13.69 9.99
C THR A 109 -7.57 -12.89 10.32
N VAL A 110 -8.50 -12.84 9.38
CA VAL A 110 -9.80 -12.18 9.53
C VAL A 110 -10.94 -13.14 9.21
N ARG A 111 -12.06 -12.97 9.92
CA ARG A 111 -13.33 -13.68 9.66
C ARG A 111 -14.33 -12.70 9.11
N PHE A 112 -15.10 -13.13 8.13
CA PHE A 112 -16.19 -12.35 7.56
C PHE A 112 -17.34 -13.28 7.15
N THR A 113 -18.52 -12.70 6.97
CA THR A 113 -19.72 -13.48 6.64
C THR A 113 -20.34 -12.91 5.37
N LEU A 114 -20.59 -13.79 4.40
CA LEU A 114 -21.40 -13.51 3.21
C LEU A 114 -22.85 -13.88 3.49
N LYS A 115 -23.77 -12.96 3.23
CA LYS A 115 -25.22 -13.19 3.42
C LYS A 115 -25.81 -14.06 2.32
N GLU A 116 -25.21 -14.04 1.15
CA GLU A 116 -25.61 -14.76 -0.05
C GLU A 116 -24.38 -15.22 -0.82
N PRO A 117 -24.50 -16.22 -1.69
CA PRO A 117 -23.40 -16.64 -2.54
C PRO A 117 -22.96 -15.51 -3.46
N VAL A 118 -21.67 -15.40 -3.70
CA VAL A 118 -21.06 -14.39 -4.58
C VAL A 118 -20.27 -15.06 -5.70
N LYS A 119 -20.22 -14.41 -6.85
CA LYS A 119 -19.52 -14.89 -8.04
C LYS A 119 -18.30 -14.06 -8.34
N ASN A 120 -17.24 -14.70 -8.86
CA ASN A 120 -16.04 -14.04 -9.33
C ASN A 120 -15.39 -13.14 -8.27
N ALA A 121 -15.47 -13.52 -7.00
CA ALA A 121 -14.91 -12.76 -5.90
C ALA A 121 -13.40 -12.55 -6.08
N ARG A 122 -12.93 -11.37 -5.76
CA ARG A 122 -11.52 -11.00 -5.79
C ARG A 122 -11.14 -10.27 -4.52
N LEU A 123 -9.91 -10.42 -4.10
CA LEU A 123 -9.31 -9.58 -3.08
C LEU A 123 -8.57 -8.42 -3.77
N TYR A 124 -9.04 -7.20 -3.53
CA TYR A 124 -8.31 -5.97 -3.82
C TYR A 124 -7.30 -5.78 -2.70
N TYR A 125 -6.03 -6.05 -2.99
CA TYR A 125 -4.98 -6.18 -1.98
C TYR A 125 -3.87 -5.17 -2.22
N LEU A 126 -3.63 -4.31 -1.23
CA LEU A 126 -2.49 -3.40 -1.20
C LEU A 126 -1.50 -3.87 -0.14
N THR A 127 -0.24 -3.97 -0.49
CA THR A 127 0.83 -4.46 0.39
C THR A 127 2.13 -3.72 0.15
N THR A 128 2.79 -3.30 1.23
CA THR A 128 4.12 -2.68 1.18
C THR A 128 4.91 -3.04 2.42
N GLY A 129 6.20 -3.38 2.24
CA GLY A 129 7.13 -3.69 3.33
C GLY A 129 7.98 -2.49 3.71
N HIS A 130 8.22 -2.32 5.00
CA HIS A 130 8.90 -1.17 5.57
C HIS A 130 9.81 -1.57 6.73
N GLY A 131 10.70 -0.64 7.08
CA GLY A 131 11.55 -0.75 8.25
C GLY A 131 12.77 -1.65 8.06
N GLY A 132 13.68 -1.50 9.01
CA GLY A 132 14.97 -2.16 9.01
C GLY A 132 15.91 -1.68 7.90
N TRP A 133 17.19 -1.59 8.20
CA TRP A 133 18.25 -1.40 7.22
C TRP A 133 18.93 -2.76 6.96
N GLY A 134 19.46 -2.97 5.78
CA GLY A 134 20.18 -4.21 5.45
C GLY A 134 19.32 -5.47 5.49
N GLY A 135 18.97 -5.98 6.65
CA GLY A 135 18.14 -7.17 6.85
C GLY A 135 16.63 -6.92 6.91
N GLY A 136 16.19 -5.66 6.89
CA GLY A 136 14.79 -5.28 7.08
C GLY A 136 13.91 -5.47 5.85
N ASP A 137 12.61 -5.47 6.07
CA ASP A 137 11.61 -5.83 5.06
C ASP A 137 11.43 -4.78 3.96
N GLU A 138 11.93 -3.55 4.15
CA GLU A 138 11.88 -2.53 3.10
C GLU A 138 12.73 -2.90 1.88
N PHE A 139 13.90 -3.48 2.11
CA PHE A 139 14.91 -3.76 1.09
C PHE A 139 15.17 -5.25 0.85
N ASN A 140 14.35 -6.12 1.46
CA ASN A 140 14.47 -7.56 1.29
C ASN A 140 13.16 -8.16 0.82
N GLN A 141 13.24 -8.99 -0.20
CA GLN A 141 12.09 -9.67 -0.76
C GLN A 141 11.44 -10.61 0.25
N LYS A 142 10.14 -10.49 0.44
CA LYS A 142 9.33 -11.37 1.29
C LYS A 142 8.13 -11.89 0.52
N THR A 143 7.86 -13.17 0.70
CA THR A 143 6.68 -13.79 0.08
C THR A 143 5.43 -13.41 0.85
N ASN A 144 4.42 -12.90 0.14
CA ASN A 144 3.06 -12.78 0.64
C ASN A 144 2.28 -14.02 0.21
N THR A 145 1.68 -14.72 1.15
CA THR A 145 0.83 -15.89 0.87
C THR A 145 -0.57 -15.64 1.38
N ILE A 146 -1.55 -15.83 0.51
CA ILE A 146 -2.97 -15.64 0.80
C ILE A 146 -3.64 -17.00 0.91
N TYR A 147 -4.42 -17.17 1.97
CA TYR A 147 -5.24 -18.34 2.21
C TYR A 147 -6.71 -17.93 2.35
N LEU A 148 -7.59 -18.73 1.80
CA LEU A 148 -9.05 -18.65 2.00
C LEU A 148 -9.53 -19.99 2.54
N ASP A 149 -10.21 -20.00 3.68
CA ASP A 149 -10.76 -21.19 4.35
C ASP A 149 -9.71 -22.31 4.53
N GLY A 150 -8.48 -21.91 4.85
CA GLY A 150 -7.34 -22.80 5.02
C GLY A 150 -6.68 -23.29 3.74
N GLN A 151 -7.23 -22.98 2.57
CA GLN A 151 -6.63 -23.33 1.30
C GLN A 151 -5.73 -22.19 0.79
N LYS A 152 -4.53 -22.53 0.33
CA LYS A 152 -3.63 -21.57 -0.27
C LYS A 152 -4.16 -21.14 -1.64
N ILE A 153 -4.41 -19.84 -1.80
CA ILE A 153 -4.85 -19.25 -3.06
C ILE A 153 -3.65 -18.87 -3.93
N ILE A 154 -2.71 -18.11 -3.36
CA ILE A 154 -1.54 -17.61 -4.09
C ILE A 154 -0.36 -17.36 -3.15
N SER A 155 0.85 -17.42 -3.71
CA SER A 155 2.08 -16.88 -3.10
C SER A 155 2.80 -16.06 -4.14
N PHE A 156 3.23 -14.86 -3.78
CA PHE A 156 3.98 -13.96 -4.66
C PHE A 156 4.92 -13.06 -3.85
N ILE A 157 5.87 -12.45 -4.52
CA ILE A 157 6.81 -11.50 -3.91
C ILE A 157 6.45 -10.10 -4.43
N PRO A 158 5.85 -9.22 -3.59
CA PRO A 158 5.58 -7.84 -3.96
C PRO A 158 6.89 -7.04 -3.93
N TRP A 159 7.41 -6.74 -5.12
CA TRP A 159 8.72 -6.11 -5.26
C TRP A 159 8.72 -5.08 -6.39
N ARG A 160 9.46 -3.98 -6.20
CA ARG A 160 9.68 -2.98 -7.24
C ARG A 160 11.18 -2.72 -7.41
N ASP A 161 11.64 -2.79 -8.65
CA ASP A 161 13.01 -2.52 -9.06
C ASP A 161 13.14 -1.31 -10.00
N ASP A 162 12.02 -0.61 -10.22
CA ASP A 162 11.90 0.55 -11.10
C ASP A 162 12.07 1.90 -10.39
N CYS A 163 12.41 1.94 -9.11
CA CYS A 163 12.46 3.16 -8.32
C CYS A 163 13.41 4.23 -8.89
N GLY A 164 14.52 3.83 -9.49
CA GLY A 164 15.46 4.73 -10.15
C GLY A 164 14.88 5.51 -11.34
N THR A 165 13.78 5.06 -11.92
CA THR A 165 13.09 5.77 -13.02
C THR A 165 12.34 7.03 -12.56
N TYR A 166 12.12 7.17 -11.23
CA TYR A 166 11.35 8.27 -10.64
C TYR A 166 12.20 9.40 -10.10
N ARG A 167 13.41 9.58 -10.61
CA ARG A 167 14.33 10.61 -10.14
C ARG A 167 13.76 12.03 -10.23
N ASN A 168 12.90 12.31 -11.20
CA ASN A 168 12.28 13.63 -11.35
C ASN A 168 11.44 14.04 -10.12
N TRP A 169 10.94 13.09 -9.37
CA TRP A 169 10.17 13.26 -8.13
C TRP A 169 11.02 13.10 -6.86
N ASN A 170 12.33 12.84 -7.01
CA ASN A 170 13.21 12.54 -5.89
C ASN A 170 14.49 13.38 -5.93
N PRO A 171 14.39 14.73 -5.75
CA PRO A 171 15.53 15.63 -5.90
C PRO A 171 16.62 15.46 -4.83
N CYS A 172 16.36 14.74 -3.72
CA CYS A 172 17.40 14.41 -2.75
C CYS A 172 18.17 13.12 -3.07
N SER A 173 17.90 12.50 -4.21
CA SER A 173 18.64 11.33 -4.67
C SER A 173 20.15 11.63 -4.76
N GLY A 174 20.98 10.87 -4.07
CA GLY A 174 22.41 11.10 -3.97
C GLY A 174 22.85 12.14 -2.93
N ASN A 175 21.92 12.70 -2.15
CA ASN A 175 22.23 13.66 -1.08
C ASN A 175 22.19 13.04 0.34
N PHE A 176 22.14 11.75 0.44
CA PHE A 176 22.23 11.06 1.72
C PHE A 176 23.68 11.06 2.23
N SER A 177 23.86 11.12 3.54
CA SER A 177 25.18 11.23 4.17
C SER A 177 26.15 10.10 3.83
N ASN A 178 25.62 8.94 3.46
CA ASN A 178 26.40 7.79 3.02
C ASN A 178 26.73 7.79 1.51
N GLY A 179 26.35 8.83 0.79
CA GLY A 179 26.55 8.95 -0.66
C GLY A 179 25.64 8.06 -1.51
N LEU A 180 24.76 7.28 -0.89
CA LEU A 180 23.82 6.43 -1.59
C LEU A 180 22.51 7.17 -1.85
N SER A 181 21.84 6.77 -2.90
CA SER A 181 20.52 7.25 -3.25
C SER A 181 19.47 6.25 -2.81
N SER A 182 18.96 6.39 -1.59
CA SER A 182 17.89 5.53 -1.10
C SER A 182 16.64 5.56 -1.99
N SER A 183 16.37 6.67 -2.67
CA SER A 183 15.22 6.78 -3.58
C SER A 183 15.32 5.88 -4.82
N ASP A 184 16.50 5.42 -5.20
CA ASP A 184 16.70 4.58 -6.38
C ASP A 184 16.70 3.08 -6.06
N LEU A 185 16.76 2.73 -4.77
CA LEU A 185 16.85 1.33 -4.36
C LEU A 185 15.52 0.59 -4.60
N SER A 186 15.65 -0.65 -5.04
CA SER A 186 14.53 -1.58 -5.12
C SER A 186 13.92 -1.82 -3.75
N ARG A 187 12.58 -1.94 -3.67
CA ARG A 187 11.83 -2.01 -2.42
C ARG A 187 10.67 -2.98 -2.47
N SER A 188 10.19 -3.32 -1.29
CA SER A 188 9.00 -4.12 -1.08
C SER A 188 7.72 -3.38 -1.48
N ASN A 189 7.47 -3.36 -2.79
CA ASN A 189 6.27 -2.90 -3.50
C ASN A 189 5.97 -1.39 -3.43
N TRP A 190 6.96 -0.55 -3.20
CA TRP A 190 6.79 0.90 -3.27
C TRP A 190 8.02 1.63 -3.77
N CYS A 191 7.84 2.82 -4.31
CA CYS A 191 8.93 3.75 -4.62
C CYS A 191 8.54 5.17 -4.22
N PRO A 192 9.47 5.99 -3.71
CA PRO A 192 9.20 7.40 -3.46
C PRO A 192 8.67 8.11 -4.71
N GLY A 193 7.65 8.95 -4.53
CA GLY A 193 7.05 9.71 -5.61
C GLY A 193 6.04 8.94 -6.46
N THR A 194 5.59 7.76 -6.01
CA THR A 194 4.70 6.89 -6.80
C THR A 194 3.48 6.38 -6.01
N VAL A 195 2.57 5.78 -6.73
CA VAL A 195 1.44 5.00 -6.21
C VAL A 195 1.86 3.54 -6.12
N THR A 196 1.39 2.83 -5.12
CA THR A 196 1.37 1.37 -5.08
C THR A 196 0.06 0.89 -5.69
N ASN A 197 0.13 0.10 -6.75
CA ASN A 197 -1.05 -0.47 -7.38
C ASN A 197 -1.57 -1.66 -6.56
N PRO A 198 -2.89 -1.88 -6.52
CA PRO A 198 -3.46 -3.06 -5.89
C PRO A 198 -3.20 -4.32 -6.71
N GLU A 199 -3.07 -5.44 -6.01
CA GLU A 199 -3.16 -6.77 -6.59
C GLU A 199 -4.63 -7.22 -6.59
N TYR A 200 -5.11 -7.73 -7.71
CA TYR A 200 -6.44 -8.30 -7.85
C TYR A 200 -6.35 -9.82 -7.79
N ILE A 201 -6.49 -10.37 -6.59
CA ILE A 201 -6.32 -11.80 -6.35
C ILE A 201 -7.66 -12.49 -6.50
N TYR A 202 -7.77 -13.38 -7.47
CA TYR A 202 -8.99 -14.13 -7.72
C TYR A 202 -9.23 -15.18 -6.63
N LEU A 203 -10.40 -15.11 -5.99
CA LEU A 203 -10.82 -16.01 -4.93
C LEU A 203 -11.84 -17.06 -5.41
N GLY A 204 -12.45 -16.84 -6.59
CA GLY A 204 -13.46 -17.73 -7.14
C GLY A 204 -14.87 -17.36 -6.74
N ASP A 205 -15.77 -18.33 -6.91
CA ASP A 205 -17.14 -18.26 -6.40
C ASP A 205 -17.12 -18.64 -4.91
N MET A 206 -17.91 -17.93 -4.12
CA MET A 206 -17.97 -18.16 -2.68
C MET A 206 -19.43 -18.38 -2.25
N GLU A 207 -19.65 -19.34 -1.38
CA GLU A 207 -20.97 -19.63 -0.82
C GLU A 207 -21.36 -18.63 0.29
N ALA A 208 -22.64 -18.59 0.64
CA ALA A 208 -23.07 -17.85 1.83
C ALA A 208 -22.53 -18.54 3.09
N GLY A 209 -22.14 -17.73 4.08
CA GLY A 209 -21.64 -18.26 5.35
C GLY A 209 -20.40 -17.54 5.86
N GLU A 210 -19.79 -18.11 6.90
CA GLU A 210 -18.54 -17.60 7.46
C GLU A 210 -17.34 -18.06 6.64
N HIS A 211 -16.44 -17.13 6.35
CA HIS A 211 -15.18 -17.36 5.68
C HIS A 211 -14.01 -16.84 6.49
N ILE A 212 -12.85 -17.44 6.29
CA ILE A 212 -11.59 -17.07 6.95
C ILE A 212 -10.56 -16.72 5.89
N LEU A 213 -10.10 -15.49 5.88
CA LEU A 213 -8.99 -15.07 5.03
C LEU A 213 -7.76 -14.82 5.87
N SER A 214 -6.62 -15.38 5.45
CA SER A 214 -5.34 -15.18 6.11
C SER A 214 -4.28 -14.67 5.13
N VAL A 215 -3.48 -13.73 5.59
CA VAL A 215 -2.30 -13.22 4.89
C VAL A 215 -1.08 -13.59 5.73
N GLN A 216 -0.16 -14.34 5.15
CA GLN A 216 1.10 -14.74 5.78
C GLN A 216 2.28 -14.04 5.09
N ILE A 217 3.10 -13.37 5.89
CA ILE A 217 4.32 -12.70 5.44
C ILE A 217 5.41 -12.94 6.47
N PRO A 218 6.41 -13.77 6.19
CA PRO A 218 7.55 -13.97 7.09
C PRO A 218 8.32 -12.67 7.25
N GLN A 219 8.35 -12.13 8.47
CA GLN A 219 8.98 -10.85 8.75
C GLN A 219 10.47 -10.98 9.02
N GLY A 220 11.24 -9.93 8.64
CA GLY A 220 12.63 -9.82 9.01
C GLY A 220 12.84 -9.56 10.50
N ALA A 221 14.01 -9.92 10.98
CA ALA A 221 14.40 -9.60 12.34
C ALA A 221 14.48 -8.07 12.55
N PRO A 222 14.23 -7.57 13.77
CA PRO A 222 14.51 -6.19 14.11
C PRO A 222 15.99 -5.85 13.87
N GLU A 223 16.27 -4.68 13.33
CA GLU A 223 17.63 -4.19 13.11
C GLU A 223 17.85 -2.88 13.84
N GLY A 224 18.78 -2.88 14.81
CA GLY A 224 18.98 -1.74 15.70
C GLY A 224 17.73 -1.45 16.53
N GLY A 225 17.26 -0.22 16.53
CA GLY A 225 15.98 0.17 17.15
C GLY A 225 14.79 0.15 16.19
N SER A 226 14.97 -0.38 14.98
CA SER A 226 13.96 -0.37 13.91
C SER A 226 13.39 -1.76 13.69
N ASN A 227 12.08 -1.85 13.64
CA ASN A 227 11.36 -3.09 13.34
C ASN A 227 10.99 -3.12 11.85
N SER A 228 11.04 -4.31 11.26
CA SER A 228 10.41 -4.58 9.99
C SER A 228 8.90 -4.67 10.15
N TYR A 229 8.13 -4.16 9.18
CA TYR A 229 6.67 -4.24 9.22
C TYR A 229 6.06 -4.19 7.83
N TRP A 230 4.84 -4.69 7.73
CA TRP A 230 4.06 -4.67 6.50
C TRP A 230 2.76 -3.90 6.70
N CYS A 231 2.58 -2.89 5.84
CA CYS A 231 1.30 -2.21 5.70
C CYS A 231 0.47 -2.97 4.67
N ILE A 232 -0.62 -3.59 5.12
CA ILE A 232 -1.52 -4.34 4.25
C ILE A 232 -2.96 -3.87 4.41
N SER A 233 -3.67 -3.83 3.29
CA SER A 233 -5.13 -3.68 3.29
C SER A 233 -5.76 -4.63 2.29
N GLY A 234 -6.93 -5.14 2.63
CA GLY A 234 -7.68 -6.06 1.80
C GLY A 234 -9.16 -5.72 1.78
N THR A 235 -9.71 -5.64 0.59
CA THR A 235 -11.14 -5.44 0.35
C THR A 235 -11.63 -6.55 -0.57
N LEU A 236 -12.66 -7.28 -0.14
CA LEU A 236 -13.35 -8.23 -1.00
C LEU A 236 -14.20 -7.44 -1.98
N ILE A 237 -14.07 -7.74 -3.27
CA ILE A 237 -14.87 -7.16 -4.36
C ILE A 237 -15.52 -8.29 -5.19
N PHE A 238 -16.77 -8.11 -5.60
CA PHE A 238 -17.54 -9.11 -6.36
C PHE A 238 -18.72 -8.49 -7.10
#